data_8510b98649198aeac7adcfbcfb4071c0
#
_entry.id   8510b98649198aeac7adcfbcfb4071c0
#
_cell.length_a   1.000
_cell.length_b   1.000
_cell.length_c   1.000
_cell.angle_alpha   90.00
_cell.angle_beta   90.00
_cell.angle_gamma   90.00
#
_symmetry.space_group_name_H-M   'P 1'
#
loop_
_entity.id
_entity.type
_entity.pdbx_description
1 polymer ?
#
loop_
_entity_poly.entity_id
_entity_poly.type
_entity_poly.pdbx_seq_one_letter_code
_entity_poly.pdbx_strand_id
1 'polypeptide(L)'
;EPMLANPVAFAIDEKGRVYVAETFRQQHGVEDNRYHMNWLHDDLALQTVEQRVEMFRKHLGEKVYEYTAHHDRIRLLEDSNGDGKADKSTVFADGFNAIEDGTGAGLLARNGDVFYTCIPKLWKLRDEDGDGVADKRDALHHGYGVRVAFRGHDMHGLIMGPDGRIYFSIGDRGYNVETKEGTQLVRPDTGAVFRCEPDGTGLEVFAYGLRNPQELAFDDYGNLFTGDNNSDSGDKARWVYVVEGGDTGWRM
;
A
#
# COMPACT_ATOMS: atom_id res chain seq x y z
N GLU A 1 8.85 27.03 -6.50
CA GLU A 1 9.12 25.81 -5.76
C GLU A 1 8.49 24.61 -6.46
N PRO A 2 9.08 23.41 -6.39
CA PRO A 2 8.47 22.25 -6.98
C PRO A 2 7.13 21.96 -6.29
N MET A 3 6.11 21.65 -7.06
CA MET A 3 4.77 21.29 -6.54
C MET A 3 4.76 19.93 -5.83
N LEU A 4 5.73 19.08 -6.11
CA LEU A 4 5.86 17.71 -5.63
C LEU A 4 7.26 17.44 -5.07
N ALA A 5 7.32 16.52 -4.11
CA ALA A 5 8.57 15.97 -3.60
C ALA A 5 8.41 14.44 -3.42
N ASN A 6 9.37 13.66 -3.93
CA ASN A 6 9.41 12.20 -3.80
C ASN A 6 8.09 11.47 -4.19
N PRO A 7 7.51 11.69 -5.38
CA PRO A 7 6.28 11.04 -5.80
C PRO A 7 6.50 9.53 -6.01
N VAL A 8 5.56 8.69 -5.54
CA VAL A 8 5.63 7.23 -5.67
C VAL A 8 4.43 6.62 -6.38
N ALA A 9 3.27 7.25 -6.32
CA ALA A 9 2.06 6.82 -7.02
C ALA A 9 1.18 8.04 -7.33
N PHE A 10 0.31 7.91 -8.32
CA PHE A 10 -0.70 8.93 -8.59
C PHE A 10 -2.02 8.31 -9.07
N ALA A 11 -3.10 9.07 -8.89
CA ALA A 11 -4.42 8.76 -9.43
C ALA A 11 -5.05 10.03 -9.99
N ILE A 12 -5.89 9.88 -11.00
CA ILE A 12 -6.65 10.98 -11.61
C ILE A 12 -8.13 10.71 -11.37
N ASP A 13 -8.86 11.71 -10.86
CA ASP A 13 -10.28 11.60 -10.65
C ASP A 13 -11.10 11.97 -11.90
N GLU A 14 -12.41 11.85 -11.82
CA GLU A 14 -13.33 12.14 -12.93
C GLU A 14 -13.39 13.64 -13.33
N LYS A 15 -12.81 14.52 -12.50
CA LYS A 15 -12.69 15.96 -12.77
C LYS A 15 -11.33 16.33 -13.37
N GLY A 16 -10.45 15.35 -13.57
CA GLY A 16 -9.08 15.57 -14.06
C GLY A 16 -8.10 16.07 -12.99
N ARG A 17 -8.48 16.07 -11.71
CA ARG A 17 -7.58 16.41 -10.62
C ARG A 17 -6.62 15.24 -10.36
N VAL A 18 -5.38 15.55 -10.00
CA VAL A 18 -4.33 14.54 -9.82
C VAL A 18 -3.95 14.43 -8.36
N TYR A 19 -4.16 13.26 -7.78
CA TYR A 19 -3.70 12.93 -6.43
C TYR A 19 -2.35 12.23 -6.53
N VAL A 20 -1.37 12.65 -5.72
CA VAL A 20 -0.01 12.13 -5.76
C VAL A 20 0.42 11.74 -4.36
N ALA A 21 0.80 10.47 -4.18
CA ALA A 21 1.43 9.99 -2.96
C ALA A 21 2.90 10.40 -2.93
N GLU A 22 3.33 11.00 -1.84
CA GLU A 22 4.71 11.40 -1.58
C GLU A 22 5.25 10.66 -0.36
N THR A 23 6.44 10.03 -0.47
CA THR A 23 7.08 9.32 0.63
C THR A 23 8.32 10.04 1.14
N PHE A 24 8.45 10.11 2.46
CA PHE A 24 9.60 10.66 3.19
C PHE A 24 10.17 9.67 4.21
N ARG A 25 9.57 8.48 4.30
CA ARG A 25 9.87 7.49 5.35
C ARG A 25 10.84 6.41 4.95
N GLN A 26 11.24 6.35 3.70
CA GLN A 26 12.29 5.43 3.22
C GLN A 26 13.59 5.65 4.02
N GLN A 27 14.07 4.64 4.75
CA GLN A 27 15.20 4.71 5.70
C GLN A 27 14.93 5.58 6.96
N HIS A 28 13.71 6.03 7.16
CA HIS A 28 13.27 6.84 8.31
C HIS A 28 11.99 6.30 8.94
N GLY A 29 11.92 4.96 9.10
CA GLY A 29 10.77 4.23 9.62
C GLY A 29 10.29 3.10 8.70
N VAL A 30 10.78 3.04 7.45
CA VAL A 30 10.57 1.93 6.53
C VAL A 30 11.91 1.23 6.33
N GLU A 31 12.07 0.08 6.98
CA GLU A 31 13.30 -0.67 7.03
C GLU A 31 13.42 -1.73 5.94
N ASP A 32 14.61 -2.28 5.82
CA ASP A 32 14.98 -3.35 4.90
C ASP A 32 15.82 -4.37 5.67
N ASN A 33 15.40 -5.63 5.68
CA ASN A 33 16.07 -6.69 6.42
C ASN A 33 17.54 -6.88 6.07
N ARG A 34 17.94 -6.54 4.85
CA ARG A 34 19.35 -6.65 4.42
C ARG A 34 20.28 -5.78 5.25
N TYR A 35 19.78 -4.72 5.87
CA TYR A 35 20.54 -3.84 6.77
C TYR A 35 20.44 -4.25 8.25
N HIS A 36 19.57 -5.23 8.56
CA HIS A 36 19.24 -5.65 9.91
C HIS A 36 19.25 -7.18 10.06
N MET A 37 20.29 -7.83 9.54
CA MET A 37 20.40 -9.30 9.58
C MET A 37 20.37 -9.88 11.00
N ASN A 38 20.69 -9.09 12.02
CA ASN A 38 20.55 -9.46 13.42
C ASN A 38 19.10 -9.54 13.89
N TRP A 39 18.12 -9.00 13.11
CA TRP A 39 16.69 -9.09 13.40
C TRP A 39 16.02 -10.26 12.66
N LEU A 40 16.72 -10.91 11.74
CA LEU A 40 16.12 -11.83 10.77
C LEU A 40 15.28 -12.93 11.44
N HIS A 41 15.78 -13.55 12.51
CA HIS A 41 15.03 -14.60 13.21
C HIS A 41 13.75 -14.06 13.88
N ASP A 42 13.83 -12.87 14.48
CA ASP A 42 12.67 -12.22 15.06
C ASP A 42 11.64 -11.86 13.97
N ASP A 43 12.11 -11.29 12.85
CA ASP A 43 11.25 -10.90 11.73
C ASP A 43 10.54 -12.10 11.08
N LEU A 44 11.27 -13.20 10.82
CA LEU A 44 10.68 -14.43 10.27
C LEU A 44 9.65 -15.08 11.20
N ALA A 45 9.73 -14.82 12.50
CA ALA A 45 8.79 -15.36 13.49
C ALA A 45 7.48 -14.53 13.61
N LEU A 46 7.44 -13.33 13.03
CA LEU A 46 6.28 -12.42 13.14
C LEU A 46 5.03 -13.02 12.51
N GLN A 47 3.90 -12.83 13.23
CA GLN A 47 2.58 -13.26 12.81
C GLN A 47 1.59 -12.08 12.72
N THR A 48 1.88 -10.95 13.36
CA THR A 48 1.03 -9.75 13.39
C THR A 48 1.84 -8.46 13.27
N VAL A 49 1.17 -7.38 12.90
CA VAL A 49 1.75 -6.03 12.83
C VAL A 49 2.21 -5.55 14.22
N GLU A 50 1.45 -5.87 15.27
CA GLU A 50 1.77 -5.49 16.65
C GLU A 50 3.08 -6.13 17.10
N GLN A 51 3.29 -7.40 16.75
CA GLN A 51 4.57 -8.09 17.01
C GLN A 51 5.73 -7.41 16.27
N ARG A 52 5.51 -6.90 15.05
CA ARG A 52 6.54 -6.13 14.33
C ARG A 52 6.90 -4.84 15.07
N VAL A 53 5.91 -4.12 15.60
CA VAL A 53 6.15 -2.92 16.43
C VAL A 53 6.92 -3.27 17.70
N GLU A 54 6.58 -4.37 18.36
CA GLU A 54 7.32 -4.86 19.54
C GLU A 54 8.76 -5.24 19.19
N MET A 55 8.98 -5.88 18.06
CA MET A 55 10.32 -6.18 17.55
C MET A 55 11.13 -4.90 17.31
N PHE A 56 10.55 -3.87 16.71
CA PHE A 56 11.22 -2.57 16.55
C PHE A 56 11.59 -1.97 17.91
N ARG A 57 10.69 -1.98 18.88
CA ARG A 57 10.98 -1.50 20.24
C ARG A 57 12.10 -2.29 20.92
N LYS A 58 12.10 -3.62 20.74
CA LYS A 58 13.14 -4.52 21.27
C LYS A 58 14.53 -4.16 20.75
N HIS A 59 14.65 -3.91 19.43
CA HIS A 59 15.95 -3.70 18.78
C HIS A 59 16.42 -2.25 18.80
N LEU A 60 15.51 -1.29 18.79
CA LEU A 60 15.82 0.14 18.69
C LEU A 60 15.73 0.89 20.02
N GLY A 61 15.01 0.35 21.02
CA GLY A 61 14.73 1.07 22.25
C GLY A 61 14.06 2.41 21.98
N GLU A 62 14.53 3.48 22.62
CA GLU A 62 14.03 4.84 22.46
C GLU A 62 14.13 5.38 21.02
N LYS A 63 15.06 4.86 20.20
CA LYS A 63 15.23 5.28 18.81
C LYS A 63 14.04 4.93 17.92
N VAL A 64 13.15 4.05 18.34
CA VAL A 64 11.93 3.73 17.61
C VAL A 64 11.06 4.98 17.35
N TYR A 65 11.13 5.99 18.20
CA TYR A 65 10.40 7.25 18.03
C TYR A 65 10.93 8.12 16.88
N GLU A 66 12.16 7.88 16.41
CA GLU A 66 12.69 8.52 15.21
C GLU A 66 11.88 8.13 13.97
N TYR A 67 11.19 6.96 14.00
CA TYR A 67 10.31 6.48 12.94
C TYR A 67 9.04 7.33 12.74
N THR A 68 8.68 8.16 13.71
CA THR A 68 7.54 9.06 13.62
C THR A 68 7.90 10.48 13.18
N ALA A 69 9.19 10.76 12.97
CA ALA A 69 9.68 12.10 12.64
C ALA A 69 9.35 12.56 11.21
N HIS A 70 9.26 11.61 10.28
CA HIS A 70 8.89 11.86 8.89
C HIS A 70 7.54 11.22 8.59
N HIS A 71 6.71 11.90 7.78
CA HIS A 71 5.39 11.38 7.42
C HIS A 71 5.17 11.41 5.91
N ASP A 72 4.55 10.36 5.41
CA ASP A 72 4.06 10.30 4.05
C ASP A 72 2.77 11.11 3.93
N ARG A 73 2.47 11.57 2.72
CA ARG A 73 1.31 12.41 2.46
C ARG A 73 0.76 12.23 1.05
N ILE A 74 -0.42 12.75 0.83
CA ILE A 74 -1.05 12.84 -0.49
C ILE A 74 -1.16 14.31 -0.86
N ARG A 75 -0.72 14.64 -2.07
CA ARG A 75 -0.92 15.95 -2.71
C ARG A 75 -2.10 15.88 -3.67
N LEU A 76 -2.89 16.95 -3.69
CA LEU A 76 -3.85 17.23 -4.74
C LEU A 76 -3.30 18.32 -5.65
N LEU A 77 -3.22 18.03 -6.94
CA LEU A 77 -2.83 18.98 -7.98
C LEU A 77 -4.04 19.30 -8.83
N GLU A 78 -4.22 20.58 -9.11
CA GLU A 78 -5.33 21.11 -9.89
C GLU A 78 -4.83 22.07 -10.96
N ASP A 79 -5.45 22.02 -12.13
CA ASP A 79 -5.37 23.03 -13.18
C ASP A 79 -6.55 24.00 -12.97
N SER A 80 -6.30 25.11 -12.29
CA SER A 80 -7.38 26.04 -11.93
C SER A 80 -7.74 27.01 -13.05
N ASN A 81 -6.87 27.15 -14.05
CA ASN A 81 -7.05 28.10 -15.16
C ASN A 81 -7.43 27.41 -16.48
N GLY A 82 -7.37 26.06 -16.56
CA GLY A 82 -7.78 25.26 -17.73
C GLY A 82 -6.76 25.25 -18.88
N ASP A 83 -5.48 25.50 -18.60
CA ASP A 83 -4.43 25.54 -19.64
C ASP A 83 -3.75 24.17 -19.87
N GLY A 84 -4.17 23.12 -19.14
CA GLY A 84 -3.63 21.77 -19.22
C GLY A 84 -2.39 21.56 -18.34
N LYS A 85 -2.10 22.48 -17.43
CA LYS A 85 -0.99 22.37 -16.48
C LYS A 85 -1.48 22.64 -15.06
N ALA A 86 -1.07 21.82 -14.12
CA ALA A 86 -1.38 22.05 -12.72
C ALA A 86 -0.73 23.35 -12.24
N ASP A 87 -1.49 24.24 -11.65
CA ASP A 87 -1.06 25.53 -11.09
C ASP A 87 -1.36 25.65 -9.58
N LYS A 88 -2.13 24.72 -9.01
CA LYS A 88 -2.43 24.64 -7.59
C LYS A 88 -2.01 23.29 -7.01
N SER A 89 -1.41 23.32 -5.81
CA SER A 89 -1.00 22.11 -5.07
C SER A 89 -1.41 22.23 -3.61
N THR A 90 -2.26 21.33 -3.14
CA THR A 90 -2.75 21.26 -1.76
C THR A 90 -2.27 19.97 -1.10
N VAL A 91 -1.99 19.99 0.21
CA VAL A 91 -1.82 18.76 0.99
C VAL A 91 -3.21 18.19 1.26
N PHE A 92 -3.58 17.15 0.50
CA PHE A 92 -4.88 16.49 0.64
C PHE A 92 -5.00 15.70 1.94
N ALA A 93 -3.96 14.96 2.29
CA ALA A 93 -3.87 14.22 3.55
C ALA A 93 -2.41 14.00 3.92
N ASP A 94 -2.06 14.05 5.21
CA ASP A 94 -0.73 13.79 5.74
C ASP A 94 -0.79 13.04 7.08
N GLY A 95 0.34 12.95 7.79
CA GLY A 95 0.40 12.32 9.11
C GLY A 95 0.38 10.78 9.06
N PHE A 96 0.77 10.17 7.93
CA PHE A 96 0.99 8.74 7.83
C PHE A 96 2.42 8.43 8.32
N ASN A 97 2.57 8.34 9.66
CA ASN A 97 3.86 8.23 10.33
C ASN A 97 3.85 7.46 11.65
N ALA A 98 2.85 6.62 11.88
CA ALA A 98 2.88 5.72 13.02
C ALA A 98 4.09 4.75 12.90
N ILE A 99 4.53 4.17 14.02
CA ILE A 99 5.69 3.24 14.03
C ILE A 99 5.44 2.05 13.08
N GLU A 100 4.19 1.61 13.00
CA GLU A 100 3.76 0.53 12.12
C GLU A 100 3.60 0.92 10.65
N ASP A 101 3.53 2.22 10.32
CA ASP A 101 3.26 2.63 8.94
C ASP A 101 4.44 2.32 8.01
N GLY A 102 4.13 1.81 6.82
CA GLY A 102 5.09 1.60 5.74
C GLY A 102 5.11 2.76 4.75
N THR A 103 5.51 2.49 3.53
CA THR A 103 5.44 3.45 2.42
C THR A 103 4.01 3.54 1.90
N GLY A 104 3.51 4.74 1.71
CA GLY A 104 2.25 4.95 1.01
C GLY A 104 2.46 4.88 -0.50
N ALA A 105 2.04 3.79 -1.14
CA ALA A 105 2.49 3.46 -2.49
C ALA A 105 1.38 3.11 -3.49
N GLY A 106 0.12 3.20 -3.14
CA GLY A 106 -1.02 3.01 -4.05
C GLY A 106 -2.09 4.06 -3.86
N LEU A 107 -2.65 4.55 -4.95
CA LEU A 107 -3.76 5.51 -4.98
C LEU A 107 -4.81 5.12 -6.00
N LEU A 108 -6.07 5.31 -5.64
CA LEU A 108 -7.22 5.25 -6.55
C LEU A 108 -8.19 6.37 -6.18
N ALA A 109 -8.49 7.27 -7.11
CA ALA A 109 -9.49 8.32 -6.94
C ALA A 109 -10.76 7.97 -7.72
N ARG A 110 -11.90 7.81 -7.03
CA ARG A 110 -13.15 7.38 -7.66
C ARG A 110 -14.38 7.90 -6.92
N ASN A 111 -15.32 8.52 -7.63
CA ASN A 111 -16.61 8.98 -7.08
C ASN A 111 -16.48 9.88 -5.86
N GLY A 112 -15.43 10.71 -5.80
CA GLY A 112 -15.13 11.60 -4.67
C GLY A 112 -14.43 10.95 -3.49
N ASP A 113 -14.19 9.64 -3.53
CA ASP A 113 -13.33 8.93 -2.57
C ASP A 113 -11.90 8.81 -3.11
N VAL A 114 -10.93 8.88 -2.22
CA VAL A 114 -9.52 8.57 -2.50
C VAL A 114 -9.12 7.39 -1.64
N PHE A 115 -8.83 6.27 -2.29
CA PHE A 115 -8.29 5.09 -1.62
C PHE A 115 -6.78 5.17 -1.62
N TYR A 116 -6.17 4.79 -0.50
CA TYR A 116 -4.73 4.89 -0.31
C TYR A 116 -4.20 3.67 0.45
N THR A 117 -3.18 3.06 -0.11
CA THR A 117 -2.48 1.97 0.56
C THR A 117 -1.28 2.51 1.30
N CYS A 118 -1.27 2.36 2.61
CA CYS A 118 -0.14 2.59 3.48
C CYS A 118 -0.15 1.51 4.56
N ILE A 119 0.75 0.52 4.46
CA ILE A 119 0.87 -0.52 5.49
C ILE A 119 0.79 0.14 6.86
N PRO A 120 0.02 -0.40 7.82
CA PRO A 120 -0.71 -1.66 7.77
C PRO A 120 -2.17 -1.53 7.32
N LYS A 121 -2.55 -0.44 6.68
CA LYS A 121 -3.96 -0.09 6.44
C LYS A 121 -4.25 0.17 4.97
N LEU A 122 -5.46 -0.21 4.57
CA LEU A 122 -6.14 0.33 3.40
C LEU A 122 -7.02 1.49 3.87
N TRP A 123 -6.76 2.68 3.38
CA TRP A 123 -7.47 3.90 3.74
C TRP A 123 -8.50 4.29 2.70
N LYS A 124 -9.62 4.85 3.16
CA LYS A 124 -10.60 5.59 2.36
C LYS A 124 -10.66 7.01 2.90
N LEU A 125 -10.40 7.97 2.03
CA LEU A 125 -10.30 9.39 2.35
C LEU A 125 -11.35 10.15 1.54
N ARG A 126 -11.95 11.19 2.12
CA ARG A 126 -12.92 12.04 1.43
C ARG A 126 -12.80 13.49 1.88
N ASP A 127 -12.81 14.38 0.92
CA ASP A 127 -13.04 15.81 1.05
C ASP A 127 -14.56 16.05 0.91
N GLU A 128 -15.21 16.48 2.00
CA GLU A 128 -16.68 16.66 2.03
C GLU A 128 -17.11 18.09 1.71
N ASP A 129 -16.26 19.07 2.03
CA ASP A 129 -16.59 20.50 1.83
C ASP A 129 -15.97 21.11 0.58
N GLY A 130 -15.06 20.39 -0.10
CA GLY A 130 -14.49 20.79 -1.37
C GLY A 130 -13.30 21.73 -1.27
N ASP A 131 -12.64 21.81 -0.11
CA ASP A 131 -11.48 22.69 0.10
C ASP A 131 -10.16 22.08 -0.39
N GLY A 132 -10.18 20.79 -0.76
CA GLY A 132 -9.02 20.04 -1.24
C GLY A 132 -8.24 19.34 -0.13
N VAL A 133 -8.80 19.23 1.08
CA VAL A 133 -8.25 18.50 2.23
C VAL A 133 -9.24 17.41 2.65
N ALA A 134 -8.74 16.26 3.03
CA ALA A 134 -9.60 15.15 3.45
C ALA A 134 -10.16 15.38 4.86
N ASP A 135 -11.49 15.55 4.96
CA ASP A 135 -12.24 15.63 6.22
C ASP A 135 -12.42 14.27 6.89
N LYS A 136 -12.58 13.22 6.06
CA LYS A 136 -12.76 11.84 6.52
C LYS A 136 -11.57 10.98 6.17
N ARG A 137 -11.21 10.13 7.15
CA ARG A 137 -10.12 9.15 7.04
C ARG A 137 -10.55 7.87 7.71
N ASP A 138 -11.04 6.93 6.94
CA ASP A 138 -11.49 5.63 7.40
C ASP A 138 -10.46 4.56 7.05
N ALA A 139 -9.95 3.84 8.04
CA ALA A 139 -9.20 2.61 7.82
C ALA A 139 -10.21 1.50 7.49
N LEU A 140 -10.27 1.09 6.21
CA LEU A 140 -11.16 0.00 5.78
C LEU A 140 -10.72 -1.33 6.36
N HIS A 141 -9.40 -1.57 6.37
CA HIS A 141 -8.76 -2.77 6.91
C HIS A 141 -7.44 -2.43 7.57
N HIS A 142 -6.99 -3.30 8.49
CA HIS A 142 -5.69 -3.25 9.16
C HIS A 142 -5.09 -4.67 9.21
N GLY A 143 -3.76 -4.78 9.16
CA GLY A 143 -3.04 -6.06 9.32
C GLY A 143 -2.17 -6.45 8.13
N TYR A 144 -1.95 -5.54 7.19
CA TYR A 144 -1.02 -5.73 6.08
C TYR A 144 0.42 -5.43 6.51
N GLY A 145 1.40 -6.17 5.94
CA GLY A 145 2.81 -5.96 6.24
C GLY A 145 3.21 -6.45 7.61
N VAL A 146 2.99 -7.72 7.87
CA VAL A 146 3.37 -8.40 9.13
C VAL A 146 4.87 -8.37 9.34
N ARG A 147 5.66 -8.65 8.29
CA ARG A 147 7.13 -8.70 8.34
C ARG A 147 7.76 -7.41 7.83
N VAL A 148 9.03 -7.22 8.15
CA VAL A 148 9.85 -6.12 7.61
C VAL A 148 10.16 -6.38 6.13
N ALA A 149 10.61 -7.57 5.78
CA ALA A 149 11.00 -7.96 4.42
C ALA A 149 11.94 -6.94 3.75
N PHE A 150 11.81 -6.71 2.46
CA PHE A 150 12.58 -5.71 1.74
C PHE A 150 11.79 -4.43 1.53
N ARG A 151 12.50 -3.32 1.45
CA ARG A 151 11.91 -2.03 1.10
C ARG A 151 11.25 -2.10 -0.28
N GLY A 152 10.07 -1.46 -0.42
CA GLY A 152 9.28 -1.49 -1.64
C GLY A 152 8.41 -2.74 -1.79
N HIS A 153 8.40 -3.68 -0.83
CA HIS A 153 7.47 -4.80 -0.80
C HIS A 153 6.19 -4.44 -0.02
N ASP A 154 5.74 -3.22 -0.22
CA ASP A 154 4.58 -2.62 0.46
C ASP A 154 3.25 -2.98 -0.23
N MET A 155 2.19 -2.22 0.04
CA MET A 155 0.91 -2.35 -0.65
C MET A 155 0.88 -1.46 -1.89
N HIS A 156 0.41 -1.99 -3.02
CA HIS A 156 0.41 -1.32 -4.32
C HIS A 156 -0.85 -1.62 -5.11
N GLY A 157 -0.90 -1.15 -6.36
CA GLY A 157 -1.78 -1.64 -7.41
C GLY A 157 -3.26 -1.39 -7.19
N LEU A 158 -3.67 -0.31 -6.53
CA LEU A 158 -5.07 0.05 -6.37
C LEU A 158 -5.73 0.34 -7.71
N ILE A 159 -6.61 -0.55 -8.17
CA ILE A 159 -7.42 -0.36 -9.36
C ILE A 159 -8.87 -0.78 -9.12
N MET A 160 -9.79 -0.21 -9.91
CA MET A 160 -11.17 -0.67 -9.97
C MET A 160 -11.29 -1.80 -10.99
N GLY A 161 -11.78 -2.95 -10.55
CA GLY A 161 -12.08 -4.07 -11.42
C GLY A 161 -13.36 -3.86 -12.25
N PRO A 162 -13.53 -4.66 -13.32
CA PRO A 162 -14.74 -4.60 -14.15
C PRO A 162 -16.00 -5.05 -13.39
N ASP A 163 -15.85 -5.73 -12.27
CA ASP A 163 -16.91 -6.13 -11.33
C ASP A 163 -17.30 -5.02 -10.34
N GLY A 164 -16.65 -3.84 -10.40
CA GLY A 164 -16.89 -2.72 -9.50
C GLY A 164 -16.19 -2.81 -8.15
N ARG A 165 -15.38 -3.84 -7.92
CA ARG A 165 -14.58 -4.01 -6.71
C ARG A 165 -13.22 -3.35 -6.83
N ILE A 166 -12.63 -3.03 -5.70
CA ILE A 166 -11.27 -2.53 -5.60
C ILE A 166 -10.30 -3.72 -5.51
N TYR A 167 -9.29 -3.72 -6.38
CA TYR A 167 -8.19 -4.67 -6.36
C TYR A 167 -6.91 -3.97 -5.91
N PHE A 168 -6.13 -4.65 -5.08
CA PHE A 168 -4.83 -4.16 -4.59
C PHE A 168 -3.92 -5.32 -4.24
N SER A 169 -2.63 -5.04 -4.12
CA SER A 169 -1.61 -6.05 -3.87
C SER A 169 -0.78 -5.73 -2.63
N ILE A 170 -0.10 -6.75 -2.12
CA ILE A 170 0.96 -6.63 -1.13
C ILE A 170 2.11 -7.56 -1.51
N GLY A 171 3.34 -7.12 -1.23
CA GLY A 171 4.53 -7.95 -1.32
C GLY A 171 4.63 -8.97 -0.18
N ASP A 172 5.74 -9.69 -0.10
CA ASP A 172 5.98 -10.78 0.85
C ASP A 172 6.19 -10.34 2.31
N ARG A 173 5.94 -9.07 2.62
CA ARG A 173 5.71 -8.63 4.00
C ARG A 173 4.53 -9.34 4.66
N GLY A 174 3.67 -9.95 3.86
CA GLY A 174 2.54 -10.76 4.28
C GLY A 174 1.41 -9.98 4.95
N TYR A 175 0.44 -10.72 5.46
CA TYR A 175 -0.77 -10.15 6.04
C TYR A 175 -1.36 -11.03 7.13
N ASN A 176 -2.07 -10.38 8.05
CA ASN A 176 -2.93 -10.97 9.08
C ASN A 176 -4.08 -10.00 9.32
N VAL A 177 -5.14 -10.10 8.52
CA VAL A 177 -6.23 -9.13 8.43
C VAL A 177 -7.54 -9.76 8.85
N GLU A 178 -8.27 -9.11 9.74
CA GLU A 178 -9.66 -9.45 10.03
C GLU A 178 -10.57 -8.69 9.07
N THR A 179 -11.45 -9.41 8.36
CA THR A 179 -12.45 -8.80 7.49
C THR A 179 -13.57 -8.16 8.30
N LYS A 180 -14.36 -7.29 7.71
CA LYS A 180 -15.53 -6.68 8.38
C LYS A 180 -16.58 -7.72 8.81
N GLU A 181 -16.58 -8.87 8.18
CA GLU A 181 -17.45 -10.01 8.49
C GLU A 181 -16.89 -10.94 9.58
N GLY A 182 -15.70 -10.61 10.14
CA GLY A 182 -15.04 -11.37 11.21
C GLY A 182 -14.23 -12.57 10.74
N THR A 183 -13.94 -12.67 9.45
CA THR A 183 -13.06 -13.74 8.92
C THR A 183 -11.60 -13.30 9.00
N GLN A 184 -10.74 -14.19 9.53
CA GLN A 184 -9.31 -13.93 9.60
C GLN A 184 -8.59 -14.44 8.35
N LEU A 185 -7.94 -13.55 7.62
CA LEU A 185 -7.09 -13.84 6.47
C LEU A 185 -5.62 -13.75 6.90
N VAL A 186 -4.88 -14.86 6.86
CA VAL A 186 -3.52 -14.95 7.41
C VAL A 186 -2.57 -15.63 6.46
N ARG A 187 -1.54 -14.92 6.02
CA ARG A 187 -0.32 -15.44 5.39
C ARG A 187 0.81 -14.44 5.61
N PRO A 188 1.63 -14.62 6.65
CA PRO A 188 2.72 -13.69 6.97
C PRO A 188 3.96 -13.87 6.08
N ASP A 189 3.99 -14.87 5.21
CA ASP A 189 5.15 -15.37 4.48
C ASP A 189 5.07 -15.22 2.97
N THR A 190 4.08 -14.49 2.45
CA THR A 190 3.89 -14.35 1.00
C THR A 190 3.12 -13.09 0.64
N GLY A 191 3.37 -12.57 -0.55
CA GLY A 191 2.55 -11.54 -1.15
C GLY A 191 1.26 -12.08 -1.77
N ALA A 192 0.32 -11.18 -1.99
CA ALA A 192 -1.02 -11.50 -2.47
C ALA A 192 -1.65 -10.36 -3.28
N VAL A 193 -2.69 -10.71 -4.02
CA VAL A 193 -3.67 -9.78 -4.58
C VAL A 193 -4.97 -9.97 -3.81
N PHE A 194 -5.58 -8.88 -3.41
CA PHE A 194 -6.87 -8.82 -2.72
C PHE A 194 -7.92 -8.13 -3.59
N ARG A 195 -9.19 -8.38 -3.27
CA ARG A 195 -10.30 -7.54 -3.73
C ARG A 195 -11.31 -7.32 -2.61
N CYS A 196 -12.00 -6.18 -2.64
CA CYS A 196 -13.09 -5.86 -1.72
C CYS A 196 -14.07 -4.88 -2.36
N GLU A 197 -15.25 -4.73 -1.76
CA GLU A 197 -16.17 -3.64 -2.10
C GLU A 197 -15.57 -2.27 -1.71
N PRO A 198 -16.01 -1.15 -2.34
CA PRO A 198 -15.51 0.19 -2.02
C PRO A 198 -15.76 0.67 -0.58
N ASP A 199 -16.62 0.01 0.16
CA ASP A 199 -16.83 0.24 1.58
C ASP A 199 -15.96 -0.68 2.47
N GLY A 200 -15.16 -1.56 1.87
CA GLY A 200 -14.27 -2.51 2.53
C GLY A 200 -14.94 -3.82 2.94
N THR A 201 -16.22 -4.04 2.66
CA THR A 201 -16.87 -5.33 2.87
C THR A 201 -16.43 -6.35 1.82
N GLY A 202 -16.67 -7.64 2.08
CA GLY A 202 -16.35 -8.71 1.15
C GLY A 202 -14.86 -8.82 0.81
N LEU A 203 -13.97 -8.47 1.76
CA LEU A 203 -12.53 -8.63 1.55
C LEU A 203 -12.16 -10.09 1.39
N GLU A 204 -11.47 -10.40 0.31
CA GLU A 204 -10.96 -11.73 0.03
C GLU A 204 -9.56 -11.70 -0.60
N VAL A 205 -8.84 -12.80 -0.44
CA VAL A 205 -7.58 -13.05 -1.14
C VAL A 205 -7.91 -13.57 -2.54
N PHE A 206 -7.67 -12.75 -3.56
CA PHE A 206 -7.90 -13.13 -4.95
C PHE A 206 -6.86 -14.13 -5.46
N ALA A 207 -5.58 -13.89 -5.15
CA ALA A 207 -4.47 -14.80 -5.44
C ALA A 207 -3.31 -14.54 -4.47
N TYR A 208 -2.42 -15.52 -4.30
CA TYR A 208 -1.27 -15.41 -3.41
C TYR A 208 -0.03 -16.13 -3.96
N GLY A 209 1.05 -16.20 -3.19
CA GLY A 209 2.29 -16.80 -3.65
C GLY A 209 3.13 -15.86 -4.51
N LEU A 210 2.96 -14.57 -4.35
CA LEU A 210 3.70 -13.52 -5.05
C LEU A 210 4.81 -12.96 -4.16
N ARG A 211 5.89 -12.46 -4.77
CA ARG A 211 6.98 -11.82 -4.03
C ARG A 211 6.72 -10.34 -3.82
N ASN A 212 6.53 -9.60 -4.90
CA ASN A 212 6.33 -8.16 -4.85
C ASN A 212 5.54 -7.65 -6.07
N PRO A 213 4.24 -7.99 -6.15
CA PRO A 213 3.37 -7.49 -7.22
C PRO A 213 3.08 -6.00 -6.99
N GLN A 214 3.71 -5.11 -7.76
CA GLN A 214 3.58 -3.67 -7.51
C GLN A 214 2.36 -3.04 -8.17
N GLU A 215 2.09 -3.40 -9.43
CA GLU A 215 0.96 -2.84 -10.17
C GLU A 215 0.06 -3.95 -10.71
N LEU A 216 -1.21 -3.61 -10.81
CA LEU A 216 -2.24 -4.49 -11.35
C LEU A 216 -2.84 -3.86 -12.61
N ALA A 217 -3.15 -4.67 -13.61
CA ALA A 217 -3.82 -4.21 -14.82
C ALA A 217 -4.82 -5.25 -15.31
N PHE A 218 -6.00 -4.78 -15.72
CA PHE A 218 -6.97 -5.59 -16.44
C PHE A 218 -6.80 -5.41 -17.95
N ASP A 219 -6.96 -6.50 -18.71
CA ASP A 219 -7.18 -6.41 -20.14
C ASP A 219 -8.65 -6.11 -20.47
N ASP A 220 -8.94 -5.94 -21.76
CA ASP A 220 -10.31 -5.66 -22.25
C ASP A 220 -11.32 -6.79 -21.99
N TYR A 221 -10.85 -7.97 -21.60
CA TYR A 221 -11.65 -9.15 -21.32
C TYR A 221 -11.86 -9.38 -19.80
N GLY A 222 -11.27 -8.50 -18.96
CA GLY A 222 -11.33 -8.63 -17.50
C GLY A 222 -10.31 -9.59 -16.91
N ASN A 223 -9.30 -10.00 -17.66
CA ASN A 223 -8.19 -10.78 -17.12
C ASN A 223 -7.23 -9.87 -16.36
N LEU A 224 -6.82 -10.31 -15.17
CA LEU A 224 -5.91 -9.56 -14.31
C LEU A 224 -4.46 -9.98 -14.48
N PHE A 225 -3.58 -9.01 -14.60
CA PHE A 225 -2.13 -9.21 -14.74
C PHE A 225 -1.34 -8.39 -13.75
N THR A 226 -0.14 -8.89 -13.40
CA THR A 226 0.86 -8.15 -12.64
C THR A 226 2.27 -8.54 -13.08
N GLY A 227 3.23 -7.66 -12.80
CA GLY A 227 4.65 -7.99 -12.81
C GLY A 227 5.06 -8.43 -11.40
N ASP A 228 5.80 -9.53 -11.29
CA ASP A 228 6.38 -9.99 -10.03
C ASP A 228 7.89 -10.09 -10.18
N ASN A 229 8.64 -9.48 -9.27
CA ASN A 229 10.09 -9.42 -9.40
C ASN A 229 10.79 -10.73 -9.00
N ASN A 230 12.04 -10.87 -9.41
CA ASN A 230 12.87 -12.02 -9.13
C ASN A 230 13.27 -12.14 -7.65
N SER A 231 13.89 -13.28 -7.29
CA SER A 231 14.34 -13.56 -5.91
C SER A 231 15.71 -12.95 -5.55
N ASP A 232 16.28 -12.12 -6.44
CA ASP A 232 17.67 -11.61 -6.36
C ASP A 232 18.77 -12.70 -6.42
N SER A 233 18.40 -13.92 -6.86
CA SER A 233 19.31 -15.10 -6.91
C SER A 233 19.63 -15.57 -8.31
N GLY A 234 19.45 -14.73 -9.34
CA GLY A 234 19.73 -15.06 -10.75
C GLY A 234 18.52 -15.59 -11.52
N ASP A 235 17.37 -15.75 -10.91
CA ASP A 235 16.09 -15.97 -11.58
C ASP A 235 15.58 -14.68 -12.24
N LYS A 236 14.52 -14.80 -13.04
CA LYS A 236 13.95 -13.66 -13.78
C LYS A 236 12.65 -13.16 -13.16
N ALA A 237 12.38 -11.87 -13.33
CA ALA A 237 11.05 -11.30 -13.09
C ALA A 237 10.02 -11.98 -14.00
N ARG A 238 8.76 -12.04 -13.55
CA ARG A 238 7.66 -12.74 -14.20
C ARG A 238 6.55 -11.78 -14.59
N TRP A 239 5.94 -12.00 -15.75
CA TRP A 239 4.57 -11.62 -15.98
C TRP A 239 3.67 -12.71 -15.40
N VAL A 240 2.71 -12.29 -14.59
CA VAL A 240 1.76 -13.21 -13.96
C VAL A 240 0.36 -12.88 -14.46
N TYR A 241 -0.30 -13.86 -15.08
CA TYR A 241 -1.74 -13.88 -15.24
C TYR A 241 -2.33 -14.30 -13.90
N VAL A 242 -3.00 -13.37 -13.22
CA VAL A 242 -3.49 -13.56 -11.86
C VAL A 242 -4.85 -14.26 -11.91
N VAL A 243 -4.84 -15.55 -11.56
CA VAL A 243 -6.06 -16.39 -11.58
C VAL A 243 -6.65 -16.43 -10.17
N GLU A 244 -7.96 -16.28 -10.07
CA GLU A 244 -8.69 -16.39 -8.80
C GLU A 244 -8.41 -17.71 -8.09
N GLY A 245 -8.05 -17.65 -6.80
CA GLY A 245 -7.63 -18.80 -5.99
C GLY A 245 -6.23 -19.31 -6.30
N GLY A 246 -5.51 -18.68 -7.24
CA GLY A 246 -4.18 -19.12 -7.67
C GLY A 246 -3.10 -18.94 -6.61
N ASP A 247 -2.18 -19.89 -6.54
CA ASP A 247 -0.92 -19.84 -5.77
C ASP A 247 0.25 -19.87 -6.74
N THR A 248 1.04 -18.80 -6.81
CA THR A 248 2.19 -18.70 -7.73
C THR A 248 3.50 -19.20 -7.11
N GLY A 249 3.48 -19.67 -5.86
CA GLY A 249 4.51 -20.50 -5.23
C GLY A 249 5.57 -19.75 -4.43
N TRP A 250 5.59 -18.42 -4.39
CA TRP A 250 6.57 -17.68 -3.58
C TRP A 250 6.25 -17.80 -2.07
N ARG A 251 7.29 -18.07 -1.27
CA ARG A 251 7.32 -18.03 0.19
C ARG A 251 8.62 -17.40 0.67
N MET A 252 8.52 -16.61 1.72
CA MET A 252 9.64 -15.96 2.38
C MET A 252 10.15 -16.79 3.57
#